data_639836102809636345cf78049a3c8c53
#
_entry.id   639836102809636345cf78049a3c8c53
#
_cell.length_a   1.000
_cell.length_b   1.000
_cell.length_c   1.000
_cell.angle_alpha   90.00
_cell.angle_beta   90.00
_cell.angle_gamma   90.00
#
_symmetry.space_group_name_H-M   'P 1'
#
loop_
_entity.id
_entity.type
_entity.pdbx_description
1 polymer ?
#
loop_
_entity_poly.entity_id
_entity_poly.type
_entity_poly.pdbx_seq_one_letter_code
_entity_poly.pdbx_strand_id
1 'polypeptide(L)'
;MPCPKGRLWLLNSGDGDFGYVDFSTGKYVVVGQSPGFARGLCFVGDYPVIGLSKLRDNAFSSGLSVAERLKTQHIQQTCGLLVVDTRSATLTHWLTIEGPVSELYDVAFLPGVTRPFTPGFSEPQLQRTLVQLPADAAFPYQAHRGANSAPAA
;
A
#
# COMPACT_ATOMS: atom_id res chain seq x y z
N MET A 1 -4.63 -10.67 -5.05
CA MET A 1 -3.88 -11.86 -4.63
C MET A 1 -4.42 -12.30 -3.28
N PRO A 2 -4.58 -13.61 -3.00
CA PRO A 2 -5.00 -14.04 -1.68
C PRO A 2 -3.92 -13.70 -0.65
N CYS A 3 -4.34 -13.13 0.47
CA CYS A 3 -3.43 -12.87 1.59
C CYS A 3 -2.83 -14.20 2.11
N PRO A 4 -1.54 -14.23 2.48
CA PRO A 4 -0.91 -15.43 3.02
C PRO A 4 -1.70 -15.97 4.21
N LYS A 5 -1.98 -17.29 4.20
CA LYS A 5 -2.62 -18.02 5.29
C LYS A 5 -4.04 -17.58 5.66
N GLY A 6 -4.80 -16.94 4.75
CA GLY A 6 -6.18 -16.51 5.01
C GLY A 6 -6.34 -15.49 6.15
N ARG A 7 -5.29 -14.72 6.47
CA ARG A 7 -5.30 -13.66 7.49
C ARG A 7 -5.71 -12.33 6.89
N LEU A 8 -6.38 -11.50 7.65
CA LEU A 8 -6.63 -10.09 7.33
C LEU A 8 -5.45 -9.26 7.80
N TRP A 9 -4.62 -8.81 6.87
CA TRP A 9 -3.47 -7.95 7.14
C TRP A 9 -3.87 -6.48 7.13
N LEU A 10 -3.31 -5.72 8.05
CA LEU A 10 -3.60 -4.30 8.26
C LEU A 10 -2.31 -3.50 8.46
N LEU A 11 -2.38 -2.24 8.04
CA LEU A 11 -1.42 -1.20 8.40
C LEU A 11 -2.06 -0.34 9.49
N ASN A 12 -1.48 -0.34 10.68
CA ASN A 12 -1.83 0.59 11.74
C ASN A 12 -0.91 1.81 11.66
N SER A 13 -1.20 2.66 10.68
CA SER A 13 -0.33 3.78 10.30
C SER A 13 -0.16 4.81 11.42
N GLY A 14 -1.17 4.97 12.29
CA GLY A 14 -1.14 5.89 13.41
C GLY A 14 -0.11 5.52 14.47
N ASP A 15 0.06 4.24 14.73
CA ASP A 15 1.07 3.71 15.65
C ASP A 15 2.38 3.33 14.94
N GLY A 16 2.32 3.25 13.60
CA GLY A 16 3.47 2.92 12.78
C GLY A 16 3.84 1.45 12.85
N ASP A 17 2.86 0.57 12.99
CA ASP A 17 3.04 -0.87 12.95
C ASP A 17 2.20 -1.52 11.85
N PHE A 18 2.47 -2.78 11.58
CA PHE A 18 1.68 -3.61 10.70
C PHE A 18 1.53 -5.02 11.28
N GLY A 19 0.45 -5.67 10.90
CA GLY A 19 0.12 -6.98 11.43
C GLY A 19 -1.12 -7.57 10.80
N TYR A 20 -1.75 -8.49 11.50
CA TYR A 20 -2.96 -9.16 11.03
C TYR A 20 -3.98 -9.32 12.14
N VAL A 21 -5.23 -9.49 11.75
CA VAL A 21 -6.29 -9.89 12.69
C VAL A 21 -6.30 -11.42 12.80
N ASP A 22 -6.18 -11.89 14.03
CA ASP A 22 -6.42 -13.30 14.36
C ASP A 22 -7.93 -13.50 14.52
N PHE A 23 -8.54 -14.19 13.56
CA PHE A 23 -9.99 -14.44 13.55
C PHE A 23 -10.46 -15.33 14.68
N SER A 24 -9.59 -16.14 15.29
CA SER A 24 -9.96 -16.99 16.41
C SER A 24 -10.15 -16.21 17.71
N THR A 25 -9.39 -15.15 17.88
CA THR A 25 -9.41 -14.30 19.08
C THR A 25 -10.02 -12.91 18.83
N GLY A 26 -10.20 -12.52 17.56
CA GLY A 26 -10.62 -11.17 17.17
C GLY A 26 -9.58 -10.09 17.44
N LYS A 27 -8.34 -10.46 17.78
CA LYS A 27 -7.30 -9.50 18.17
C LYS A 27 -6.38 -9.17 17.01
N TYR A 28 -5.91 -7.92 17.01
CA TYR A 28 -4.83 -7.50 16.13
C TYR A 28 -3.49 -7.97 16.68
N VAL A 29 -2.71 -8.64 15.85
CA VAL A 29 -1.37 -9.16 16.17
C VAL A 29 -0.34 -8.36 15.39
N VAL A 30 0.49 -7.61 16.11
CA VAL A 30 1.58 -6.84 15.52
C VAL A 30 2.68 -7.78 15.03
N VAL A 31 3.14 -7.59 13.80
CA VAL A 31 4.25 -8.34 13.20
C VAL A 31 5.51 -7.50 13.16
N GLY A 32 5.39 -6.20 12.91
CA GLY A 32 6.56 -5.33 12.87
C GLY A 32 6.21 -3.86 12.91
N GLN A 33 7.25 -3.04 13.05
CA GLN A 33 7.14 -1.57 13.08
C GLN A 33 7.80 -0.96 11.84
N SER A 34 7.25 0.16 11.37
CA SER A 34 7.74 0.89 10.21
C SER A 34 8.50 2.15 10.63
N PRO A 35 9.58 2.53 9.91
CA PRO A 35 10.32 3.77 10.15
C PRO A 35 9.68 5.00 9.48
N GLY A 36 8.37 5.01 9.36
CA GLY A 36 7.60 6.08 8.73
C GLY A 36 6.11 5.79 8.76
N PHE A 37 5.34 6.65 8.13
CA PHE A 37 3.89 6.47 8.00
C PHE A 37 3.60 5.43 6.92
N ALA A 38 3.11 4.25 7.34
CA ALA A 38 2.84 3.15 6.43
C ALA A 38 1.62 3.44 5.54
N ARG A 39 1.77 3.30 4.22
CA ARG A 39 0.72 3.46 3.22
C ARG A 39 0.90 2.46 2.09
N GLY A 40 -0.18 1.81 1.73
CA GLY A 40 -0.13 0.76 0.72
C GLY A 40 0.49 -0.54 1.23
N LEU A 41 -0.17 -1.64 0.91
CA LEU A 41 0.25 -2.98 1.28
C LEU A 41 -0.09 -3.94 0.16
N CYS A 42 0.90 -4.59 -0.40
CA CYS A 42 0.70 -5.71 -1.30
C CYS A 42 1.54 -6.90 -0.88
N PHE A 43 1.29 -8.05 -1.47
CA PHE A 43 2.03 -9.27 -1.18
C PHE A 43 2.68 -9.84 -2.44
N VAL A 44 3.92 -10.30 -2.29
CA VAL A 44 4.64 -11.10 -3.28
C VAL A 44 4.97 -12.44 -2.61
N GLY A 45 4.13 -13.44 -2.81
CA GLY A 45 4.18 -14.68 -2.03
C GLY A 45 3.94 -14.41 -0.54
N ASP A 46 4.86 -14.84 0.32
CA ASP A 46 4.82 -14.64 1.78
C ASP A 46 5.43 -13.30 2.23
N TYR A 47 5.82 -12.45 1.28
CA TYR A 47 6.48 -11.18 1.57
C TYR A 47 5.53 -10.00 1.39
N PRO A 48 5.06 -9.35 2.46
CA PRO A 48 4.42 -8.05 2.37
C PRO A 48 5.40 -6.99 1.90
N VAL A 49 4.96 -6.19 0.96
CA VAL A 49 5.62 -4.97 0.50
C VAL A 49 4.81 -3.80 1.02
N ILE A 50 5.41 -2.97 1.84
CA ILE A 50 4.78 -1.86 2.55
C ILE A 50 5.34 -0.55 2.04
N GLY A 51 4.46 0.34 1.57
CA GLY A 51 4.84 1.70 1.22
C GLY A 51 5.03 2.57 2.47
N LEU A 52 6.03 3.42 2.44
CA LEU A 52 6.34 4.38 3.49
C LEU A 52 6.27 5.80 2.97
N SER A 53 5.68 6.68 3.76
CA SER A 53 5.69 8.12 3.58
C SER A 53 6.37 8.80 4.75
N LYS A 54 6.98 9.95 4.50
CA LYS A 54 7.37 10.86 5.57
C LYS A 54 6.11 11.47 6.18
N LEU A 55 6.12 11.67 7.48
CA LEU A 55 5.04 12.40 8.16
C LEU A 55 5.04 13.85 7.69
N ARG A 56 3.86 14.39 7.50
CA ARG A 56 3.70 15.82 7.20
C ARG A 56 3.92 16.65 8.47
N ASP A 57 4.58 17.79 8.33
CA ASP A 57 4.71 18.76 9.42
C ASP A 57 3.39 19.53 9.59
N ASN A 58 2.37 18.88 10.15
CA ASN A 58 1.08 19.50 10.43
C ASN A 58 0.49 18.98 11.75
N ALA A 59 -0.58 19.62 12.22
CA ALA A 59 -1.25 19.28 13.46
C ALA A 59 -1.75 17.82 13.51
N PHE A 60 -2.11 17.23 12.37
CA PHE A 60 -2.55 15.84 12.29
C PHE A 60 -1.41 14.88 12.63
N SER A 61 -0.22 15.12 12.07
CA SER A 61 0.93 14.21 12.27
C SER A 61 1.51 14.31 13.67
N SER A 62 1.45 15.47 14.31
CA SER A 62 2.00 15.69 15.67
C SER A 62 1.26 14.94 16.78
N GLY A 63 0.01 14.51 16.51
CA GLY A 63 -0.79 13.71 17.46
C GLY A 63 -0.68 12.20 17.30
N LEU A 64 0.12 11.72 16.34
CA LEU A 64 0.24 10.29 16.09
C LEU A 64 1.36 9.66 16.93
N SER A 65 1.11 8.48 17.49
CA SER A 65 2.10 7.75 18.30
C SER A 65 3.34 7.35 17.51
N VAL A 66 3.20 7.11 16.20
CA VAL A 66 4.35 6.88 15.31
C VAL A 66 5.30 8.08 15.28
N ALA A 67 4.80 9.32 15.29
CA ALA A 67 5.63 10.51 15.28
C ALA A 67 6.48 10.61 16.55
N GLU A 68 5.87 10.40 17.72
CA GLU A 68 6.57 10.40 19.00
C GLU A 68 7.59 9.27 19.10
N ARG A 69 7.26 8.08 18.62
CA ARG A 69 8.18 6.94 18.59
C ARG A 69 9.41 7.22 17.73
N LEU A 70 9.22 7.69 16.49
CA LEU A 70 10.33 8.00 15.59
C LEU A 70 11.25 9.07 16.15
N LYS A 71 10.67 10.12 16.80
CA LYS A 71 11.41 11.19 17.45
C LYS A 71 12.22 10.66 18.64
N THR A 72 11.58 9.91 19.55
CA THR A 72 12.21 9.37 20.74
C THR A 72 13.33 8.39 20.43
N GLN A 73 13.15 7.57 19.39
CA GLN A 73 14.13 6.58 18.96
C GLN A 73 15.17 7.13 17.98
N HIS A 74 15.11 8.42 17.64
CA HIS A 74 15.99 9.08 16.67
C HIS A 74 15.98 8.38 15.29
N ILE A 75 14.83 7.82 14.89
CA ILE A 75 14.69 7.15 13.61
C ILE A 75 14.42 8.19 12.52
N GLN A 76 15.26 8.21 11.51
CA GLN A 76 15.05 9.06 10.33
C GLN A 76 13.88 8.55 9.51
N GLN A 77 12.91 9.43 9.26
CA GLN A 77 11.77 9.12 8.43
C GLN A 77 12.18 8.88 6.97
N THR A 78 11.64 7.84 6.40
CA THR A 78 11.96 7.40 5.04
C THR A 78 10.71 7.36 4.18
N CYS A 79 10.81 7.86 2.93
CA CYS A 79 9.88 7.56 1.87
C CYS A 79 10.43 6.38 1.06
N GLY A 80 9.62 5.35 0.81
CA GLY A 80 10.11 4.18 0.12
C GLY A 80 9.29 2.92 0.34
N LEU A 81 9.94 1.77 0.24
CA LEU A 81 9.31 0.46 0.40
C LEU A 81 10.05 -0.38 1.44
N LEU A 82 9.30 -1.17 2.21
CA LEU A 82 9.82 -2.24 3.04
C LEU A 82 9.31 -3.58 2.54
N VAL A 83 10.19 -4.58 2.56
CA VAL A 83 9.83 -5.99 2.29
C VAL A 83 10.14 -6.80 3.52
N VAL A 84 9.15 -7.50 4.05
CA VAL A 84 9.24 -8.26 5.29
C VAL A 84 8.99 -9.75 5.03
N ASP A 85 9.71 -10.63 5.69
CA ASP A 85 9.36 -12.04 5.74
C ASP A 85 8.36 -12.28 6.88
N THR A 86 7.14 -12.69 6.55
CA THR A 86 6.09 -12.93 7.55
C THR A 86 6.34 -14.12 8.45
N ARG A 87 7.26 -15.00 8.11
CA ARG A 87 7.59 -16.20 8.90
C ARG A 87 8.54 -15.89 10.04
N SER A 88 9.51 -15.03 9.77
CA SER A 88 10.53 -14.61 10.74
C SER A 88 10.26 -13.23 11.35
N ALA A 89 9.27 -12.49 10.82
CA ALA A 89 8.98 -11.09 11.17
C ALA A 89 10.20 -10.17 10.96
N THR A 90 11.08 -10.50 9.99
CA THR A 90 12.30 -9.74 9.74
C THR A 90 12.18 -8.90 8.47
N LEU A 91 12.74 -7.69 8.52
CA LEU A 91 12.95 -6.86 7.33
C LEU A 91 14.02 -7.53 6.44
N THR A 92 13.64 -7.89 5.22
CA THR A 92 14.55 -8.56 4.28
C THR A 92 15.15 -7.60 3.25
N HIS A 93 14.35 -6.66 2.77
CA HIS A 93 14.77 -5.67 1.78
C HIS A 93 14.07 -4.33 2.02
N TRP A 94 14.70 -3.26 1.55
CA TRP A 94 14.10 -1.93 1.52
C TRP A 94 14.53 -1.17 0.28
N LEU A 95 13.72 -0.19 -0.10
CA LEU A 95 14.01 0.80 -1.13
C LEU A 95 13.76 2.19 -0.54
N THR A 96 14.74 3.08 -0.65
CA THR A 96 14.57 4.49 -0.27
C THR A 96 14.36 5.33 -1.52
N ILE A 97 13.36 6.20 -1.49
CA ILE A 97 13.08 7.19 -2.52
C ILE A 97 13.54 8.54 -1.99
N GLU A 98 14.59 9.09 -2.60
CA GLU A 98 15.12 10.39 -2.26
C GLU A 98 14.63 11.46 -3.26
N GLY A 99 14.65 12.72 -2.84
CA GLY A 99 14.28 13.86 -3.68
C GLY A 99 12.88 14.39 -3.38
N PRO A 100 12.11 14.86 -4.39
CA PRO A 100 10.86 15.59 -4.16
C PRO A 100 9.70 14.70 -3.71
N VAL A 101 9.79 13.38 -3.85
CA VAL A 101 8.75 12.45 -3.44
C VAL A 101 8.89 12.17 -1.95
N SER A 102 7.93 12.63 -1.16
CA SER A 102 7.87 12.42 0.29
C SER A 102 6.75 11.48 0.72
N GLU A 103 5.81 11.20 -0.17
CA GLU A 103 4.64 10.39 0.13
C GLU A 103 4.36 9.36 -0.96
N LEU A 104 4.05 8.14 -0.53
CA LEU A 104 3.43 7.10 -1.35
C LEU A 104 1.99 6.92 -0.88
N TYR A 105 1.07 6.68 -1.79
CA TYR A 105 -0.34 6.47 -1.46
C TYR A 105 -0.71 5.00 -1.42
N ASP A 106 -0.11 4.21 -2.30
CA ASP A 106 -0.39 2.78 -2.41
C ASP A 106 0.79 2.04 -3.02
N VAL A 107 0.77 0.72 -2.88
CA VAL A 107 1.76 -0.20 -3.45
C VAL A 107 1.04 -1.36 -4.10
N ALA A 108 1.36 -1.62 -5.36
CA ALA A 108 0.82 -2.75 -6.10
C ALA A 108 1.95 -3.55 -6.77
N PHE A 109 1.83 -4.87 -6.72
CA PHE A 109 2.69 -5.76 -7.49
C PHE A 109 2.05 -6.13 -8.82
N LEU A 110 2.77 -5.92 -9.93
CA LEU A 110 2.35 -6.25 -11.28
C LEU A 110 3.13 -7.48 -11.77
N PRO A 111 2.55 -8.68 -11.73
CA PRO A 111 3.24 -9.89 -12.15
C PRO A 111 3.66 -9.82 -13.62
N GLY A 112 4.91 -10.21 -13.92
CA GLY A 112 5.42 -10.24 -15.28
C GLY A 112 5.75 -8.88 -15.91
N VAL A 113 5.56 -7.77 -15.18
CA VAL A 113 5.86 -6.42 -15.66
C VAL A 113 7.18 -5.94 -15.09
N THR A 114 8.16 -5.70 -15.95
CA THR A 114 9.48 -5.21 -15.53
C THR A 114 9.66 -3.70 -15.65
N ARG A 115 8.88 -3.06 -16.52
CA ARG A 115 8.93 -1.61 -16.78
C ARG A 115 7.52 -1.06 -16.90
N PRO A 116 6.80 -0.86 -15.79
CA PRO A 116 5.48 -0.29 -15.82
C PRO A 116 5.53 1.16 -16.30
N PHE A 117 4.60 1.53 -17.15
CA PHE A 117 4.37 2.90 -17.57
C PHE A 117 2.91 3.27 -17.31
N THR A 118 2.68 4.40 -16.68
CA THR A 118 1.35 4.96 -16.49
C THR A 118 1.28 6.31 -17.21
N PRO A 119 0.41 6.45 -18.21
CA PRO A 119 0.17 7.77 -18.80
C PRO A 119 -0.44 8.70 -17.73
N GLY A 120 -0.05 9.96 -17.74
CA GLY A 120 -0.68 10.97 -16.87
C GLY A 120 -2.16 11.15 -17.21
N PHE A 121 -2.92 11.73 -16.29
CA PHE A 121 -4.35 12.01 -16.50
C PHE A 121 -4.63 13.18 -17.45
N SER A 122 -3.60 13.79 -18.05
CA SER A 122 -3.80 14.84 -19.05
C SER A 122 -4.35 14.26 -20.35
N GLU A 123 -5.43 14.83 -20.85
CA GLU A 123 -6.11 14.40 -22.06
C GLU A 123 -5.18 14.18 -23.28
N PRO A 124 -4.20 15.07 -23.56
CA PRO A 124 -3.27 14.86 -24.67
C PRO A 124 -2.39 13.63 -24.54
N GLN A 125 -2.07 13.22 -23.31
CA GLN A 125 -1.26 12.01 -23.06
C GLN A 125 -2.10 10.74 -23.25
N LEU A 126 -3.35 10.75 -22.78
CA LEU A 126 -4.28 9.63 -22.98
C LEU A 126 -4.61 9.41 -24.45
N GLN A 127 -4.83 10.48 -25.22
CA GLN A 127 -5.13 10.40 -26.66
C GLN A 127 -3.95 9.87 -27.49
N ARG A 128 -2.72 10.02 -27.03
CA ARG A 128 -1.50 9.56 -27.71
C ARG A 128 -1.03 8.19 -27.25
N THR A 129 -1.66 7.62 -26.23
CA THR A 129 -1.24 6.34 -25.67
C THR A 129 -2.14 5.24 -26.21
N LEU A 130 -1.57 4.36 -27.06
CA LEU A 130 -2.21 3.13 -27.48
C LEU A 130 -1.87 2.02 -26.49
N VAL A 131 -2.89 1.44 -25.85
CA VAL A 131 -2.75 0.27 -25.01
C VAL A 131 -3.27 -0.94 -25.80
N GLN A 132 -2.37 -1.82 -26.19
CA GLN A 132 -2.75 -3.12 -26.76
C GLN A 132 -2.91 -4.10 -25.60
N LEU A 133 -4.14 -4.51 -25.37
CA LEU A 133 -4.43 -5.58 -24.43
C LEU A 133 -4.26 -6.93 -25.12
N PRO A 134 -3.75 -7.97 -24.43
CA PRO A 134 -3.83 -9.34 -24.92
C PRO A 134 -5.27 -9.70 -25.26
N ALA A 135 -5.46 -10.49 -26.31
CA ALA A 135 -6.80 -10.87 -26.79
C ALA A 135 -7.67 -11.61 -25.76
N ASP A 136 -7.02 -12.19 -24.75
CA ASP A 136 -7.60 -12.92 -23.61
C ASP A 136 -7.65 -12.11 -22.31
N ALA A 137 -7.28 -10.85 -22.34
CA ALA A 137 -7.35 -9.96 -21.16
C ALA A 137 -8.81 -9.70 -20.80
N ALA A 138 -9.38 -10.52 -19.93
CA ALA A 138 -10.62 -10.21 -19.28
C ALA A 138 -10.36 -9.15 -18.20
N PHE A 139 -10.93 -7.96 -18.36
CA PHE A 139 -10.99 -6.99 -17.28
C PHE A 139 -11.89 -7.55 -16.16
N PRO A 140 -11.38 -7.83 -14.97
CA PRO A 140 -12.19 -8.37 -13.87
C PRO A 140 -13.15 -7.33 -13.27
N TYR A 141 -13.25 -6.15 -13.87
CA TYR A 141 -14.17 -5.11 -13.41
C TYR A 141 -15.50 -5.22 -14.10
N GLN A 142 -16.45 -5.92 -13.48
CA GLN A 142 -17.85 -5.74 -13.80
C GLN A 142 -18.34 -4.45 -13.12
N ALA A 143 -18.56 -3.41 -13.92
CA ALA A 143 -19.26 -2.25 -13.43
C ALA A 143 -20.63 -2.70 -12.90
N HIS A 144 -20.89 -2.55 -11.62
CA HIS A 144 -22.22 -2.64 -11.08
C HIS A 144 -23.08 -1.57 -11.76
N ARG A 145 -23.81 -1.94 -12.79
CA ARG A 145 -24.91 -1.13 -13.29
C ARG A 145 -25.94 -1.06 -12.17
N GLY A 146 -25.90 0.02 -11.40
CA GLY A 146 -26.97 0.35 -10.49
C GLY A 146 -28.29 0.35 -11.27
N ALA A 147 -29.17 -0.54 -10.91
CA ALA A 147 -30.53 -0.55 -11.41
C ALA A 147 -31.26 0.71 -10.89
N ASN A 148 -31.16 1.80 -11.63
CA ASN A 148 -32.08 2.93 -11.53
C ASN A 148 -33.17 2.72 -12.59
N SER A 149 -34.10 1.81 -12.30
CA SER A 149 -35.41 1.83 -12.95
C SER A 149 -36.28 2.84 -12.19
N ALA A 150 -36.37 4.07 -12.68
CA ALA A 150 -37.41 4.99 -12.30
C ALA A 150 -38.76 4.41 -12.78
N PRO A 151 -39.82 4.42 -11.97
CA PRO A 151 -41.14 4.04 -12.43
C PRO A 151 -41.64 5.08 -13.41
N ALA A 152 -42.08 4.62 -14.58
CA ALA A 152 -42.85 5.45 -15.51
C ALA A 152 -44.20 5.77 -14.89
N ALA A 153 -44.54 7.06 -14.94
CA ALA A 153 -45.88 7.60 -14.63
C ALA A 153 -46.86 7.29 -15.77
#